data_d119a044689aad878040a2034c9bc5fe
#
_entry.id   d119a044689aad878040a2034c9bc5fe
#
_cell.length_a   1.000
_cell.length_b   1.000
_cell.length_c   1.000
_cell.angle_alpha   90.00
_cell.angle_beta   90.00
_cell.angle_gamma   90.00
#
_symmetry.space_group_name_H-M   'P 1'
#
loop_
_entity.id
_entity.type
_entity.pdbx_description
1 polymer ?
#
loop_
_entity_poly.entity_id
_entity_poly.type
_entity_poly.pdbx_seq_one_letter_code
_entity_poly.pdbx_strand_id
1 'polypeptide(L)'
;MIWKKYAVLAGFLLALLSVGYAQESASSYDIRDSSLIPAKRIPQHNEFLNNAYPFPALPRNMYEIGVKGGLSTVSGDVRAWLPTWGFGVHVRKALGYTFSLRLEYDYMVAKGLNWEPSYYGYAANTVLKQIYTAGTQPVFYNYRTTIQEVSIQGVATLNNIRFHKAKSNIAIYLLGGFGFMTYSTLYNALDANGQSYAALYQQAVAQFGPGGFAYSDRKQIRDFLKSHMDNTFETLAQRDGSQPTLGSTPIRPILTGGGGIAYKINERFNIALEDKVTVSKTDLLDGQEWQETGSTTVHALTPKDDFYNFLSLGLNYNIGNKAKRVEPLWWINPLDYAYSELNAPKHMKLPKPILDDADGDGVTDQFDHEPNTPAGCPVD
;
A
#
# COMPACT_ATOMS: atom_id res chain seq x y z
N MET A 1 17.07 21.28 -7.90
CA MET A 1 17.51 19.87 -7.98
C MET A 1 16.38 18.87 -7.64
N ILE A 2 15.37 19.25 -6.87
CA ILE A 2 14.20 18.44 -6.47
C ILE A 2 13.31 18.09 -7.69
N TRP A 3 13.05 19.02 -8.60
CA TRP A 3 12.22 18.81 -9.80
C TRP A 3 12.72 17.69 -10.74
N LYS A 4 14.06 17.49 -10.84
CA LYS A 4 14.61 16.41 -11.68
C LYS A 4 14.29 15.02 -11.14
N LYS A 5 14.18 14.86 -9.82
CA LYS A 5 13.83 13.57 -9.18
C LYS A 5 12.36 13.22 -9.40
N TYR A 6 11.45 14.20 -9.31
CA TYR A 6 10.04 13.99 -9.62
C TYR A 6 9.79 13.80 -11.12
N ALA A 7 10.58 14.46 -11.99
CA ALA A 7 10.49 14.25 -13.44
C ALA A 7 10.91 12.83 -13.85
N VAL A 8 11.92 12.25 -13.20
CA VAL A 8 12.33 10.85 -13.43
C VAL A 8 11.25 9.88 -12.93
N LEU A 9 10.65 10.14 -11.76
CA LEU A 9 9.55 9.33 -11.22
C LEU A 9 8.29 9.43 -12.09
N ALA A 10 7.95 10.64 -12.56
CA ALA A 10 6.84 10.87 -13.48
C ALA A 10 7.10 10.25 -14.86
N GLY A 11 8.34 10.31 -15.35
CA GLY A 11 8.76 9.65 -16.59
C GLY A 11 8.68 8.12 -16.51
N PHE A 12 9.05 7.54 -15.37
CA PHE A 12 8.93 6.11 -15.12
C PHE A 12 7.45 5.68 -15.01
N LEU A 13 6.61 6.48 -14.35
CA LEU A 13 5.15 6.28 -14.29
C LEU A 13 4.51 6.39 -15.69
N LEU A 14 4.90 7.37 -16.50
CA LEU A 14 4.41 7.55 -17.87
C LEU A 14 4.91 6.43 -18.81
N ALA A 15 6.14 5.93 -18.64
CA ALA A 15 6.66 4.79 -19.39
C ALA A 15 5.91 3.49 -19.06
N LEU A 16 5.51 3.30 -17.79
CA LEU A 16 4.65 2.16 -17.37
C LEU A 16 3.23 2.27 -17.98
N LEU A 17 2.72 3.47 -18.18
CA LEU A 17 1.41 3.69 -18.81
C LEU A 17 1.42 3.44 -20.32
N SER A 18 2.57 3.63 -21.01
CA SER A 18 2.69 3.44 -22.46
C SER A 18 2.80 1.97 -22.89
N VAL A 19 3.13 1.05 -22.00
CA VAL A 19 3.23 -0.40 -22.29
C VAL A 19 1.84 -1.10 -22.27
N GLY A 20 0.78 -0.38 -21.91
CA GLY A 20 -0.58 -0.88 -21.77
C GLY A 20 -1.37 -1.06 -23.08
N TYR A 21 -0.75 -1.33 -24.22
CA TYR A 21 -1.50 -1.67 -25.42
C TYR A 21 -2.08 -3.08 -25.32
N ALA A 22 -3.38 -3.13 -25.48
CA ALA A 22 -4.27 -4.26 -25.38
C ALA A 22 -3.75 -5.52 -26.07
N GLN A 23 -3.30 -6.48 -25.29
CA GLN A 23 -3.33 -7.86 -25.69
C GLN A 23 -4.78 -8.33 -25.50
N GLU A 24 -5.44 -8.81 -26.54
CA GLU A 24 -6.75 -9.48 -26.42
C GLU A 24 -6.58 -10.60 -25.38
N SER A 25 -7.07 -10.36 -24.19
CA SER A 25 -7.04 -11.37 -23.14
C SER A 25 -8.14 -12.36 -23.41
N ALA A 26 -7.76 -13.53 -23.94
CA ALA A 26 -8.57 -14.72 -23.75
C ALA A 26 -8.92 -14.83 -22.25
N SER A 27 -10.13 -15.27 -21.94
CA SER A 27 -10.56 -15.55 -20.57
C SER A 27 -9.47 -16.29 -19.83
N SER A 28 -9.05 -15.79 -18.66
CA SER A 28 -7.93 -16.34 -17.89
C SER A 28 -8.22 -17.75 -17.33
N TYR A 29 -9.45 -18.24 -17.47
CA TYR A 29 -9.86 -19.60 -17.10
C TYR A 29 -11.10 -20.03 -17.89
N ASP A 30 -11.29 -21.34 -18.06
CA ASP A 30 -12.50 -21.89 -18.65
C ASP A 30 -13.67 -21.79 -17.64
N ILE A 31 -14.67 -20.99 -17.99
CA ILE A 31 -15.83 -20.77 -17.14
C ILE A 31 -16.72 -22.01 -16.99
N ARG A 32 -16.60 -22.99 -17.90
CA ARG A 32 -17.35 -24.26 -17.86
C ARG A 32 -16.70 -25.29 -16.96
N ASP A 33 -15.44 -25.12 -16.61
CA ASP A 33 -14.73 -26.06 -15.75
C ASP A 33 -15.26 -25.99 -14.31
N SER A 34 -16.20 -26.89 -14.00
CA SER A 34 -16.77 -27.03 -12.65
C SER A 34 -15.72 -27.36 -11.58
N SER A 35 -14.56 -27.91 -11.95
CA SER A 35 -13.48 -28.22 -11.01
C SER A 35 -12.87 -26.98 -10.38
N LEU A 36 -12.94 -25.83 -11.06
CA LEU A 36 -12.49 -24.54 -10.57
C LEU A 36 -13.47 -23.88 -9.61
N ILE A 37 -14.71 -24.37 -9.54
CA ILE A 37 -15.76 -23.79 -8.72
C ILE A 37 -15.79 -24.47 -7.34
N PRO A 38 -15.90 -23.72 -6.21
CA PRO A 38 -16.09 -24.31 -4.91
C PRO A 38 -17.41 -25.11 -4.84
N ALA A 39 -17.42 -26.25 -4.17
CA ALA A 39 -18.62 -27.10 -4.06
C ALA A 39 -19.88 -26.33 -3.63
N LYS A 40 -19.73 -25.37 -2.70
CA LYS A 40 -20.82 -24.52 -2.22
C LYS A 40 -21.48 -23.66 -3.32
N ARG A 41 -20.77 -23.39 -4.43
CA ARG A 41 -21.24 -22.52 -5.54
C ARG A 41 -21.60 -23.29 -6.79
N ILE A 42 -21.49 -24.62 -6.80
CA ILE A 42 -21.86 -25.48 -7.94
C ILE A 42 -23.34 -25.30 -8.33
N PRO A 43 -24.32 -25.18 -7.39
CA PRO A 43 -25.71 -24.90 -7.80
C PRO A 43 -25.83 -23.64 -8.64
N GLN A 44 -25.31 -22.50 -8.20
CA GLN A 44 -25.29 -21.26 -8.96
C GLN A 44 -24.58 -21.39 -10.32
N HIS A 45 -23.48 -22.18 -10.37
CA HIS A 45 -22.76 -22.44 -11.59
C HIS A 45 -23.64 -23.22 -12.61
N ASN A 46 -24.33 -24.23 -12.15
CA ASN A 46 -25.25 -25.00 -13.00
C ASN A 46 -26.43 -24.15 -13.50
N GLU A 47 -27.02 -23.30 -12.64
CA GLU A 47 -28.05 -22.35 -13.00
C GLU A 47 -27.55 -21.39 -14.09
N PHE A 48 -26.31 -20.87 -13.93
CA PHE A 48 -25.68 -20.00 -14.93
C PHE A 48 -25.49 -20.73 -16.28
N LEU A 49 -24.98 -21.96 -16.28
CA LEU A 49 -24.81 -22.76 -17.50
C LEU A 49 -26.14 -23.07 -18.20
N ASN A 50 -27.25 -23.08 -17.46
CA ASN A 50 -28.60 -23.29 -17.97
C ASN A 50 -29.33 -21.98 -18.30
N ASN A 51 -28.64 -20.83 -18.27
CA ASN A 51 -29.18 -19.48 -18.44
C ASN A 51 -30.27 -19.08 -17.42
N ALA A 52 -30.35 -19.75 -16.28
CA ALA A 52 -31.27 -19.42 -15.20
C ALA A 52 -30.70 -18.38 -14.22
N TYR A 53 -29.37 -18.13 -14.23
CA TYR A 53 -28.71 -17.13 -13.40
C TYR A 53 -27.85 -16.19 -14.28
N PRO A 54 -27.90 -14.85 -14.06
CA PRO A 54 -27.29 -13.90 -14.98
C PRO A 54 -25.77 -13.79 -14.87
N PHE A 55 -25.15 -14.29 -13.77
CA PHE A 55 -23.72 -14.16 -13.52
C PHE A 55 -23.05 -15.51 -13.22
N PRO A 56 -21.81 -15.70 -13.71
CA PRO A 56 -21.05 -16.90 -13.38
C PRO A 56 -20.69 -16.96 -11.89
N ALA A 57 -20.61 -18.16 -11.36
CA ALA A 57 -20.16 -18.37 -9.98
C ALA A 57 -18.68 -17.98 -9.84
N LEU A 58 -18.34 -17.34 -8.70
CA LEU A 58 -16.95 -16.99 -8.39
C LEU A 58 -16.09 -18.24 -8.27
N PRO A 59 -15.00 -18.37 -9.05
CA PRO A 59 -14.11 -19.51 -8.97
C PRO A 59 -13.25 -19.48 -7.70
N ARG A 60 -12.55 -20.59 -7.45
CA ARG A 60 -11.48 -20.62 -6.45
C ARG A 60 -10.34 -19.75 -6.93
N ASN A 61 -9.85 -18.87 -6.09
CA ASN A 61 -8.75 -18.00 -6.44
C ASN A 61 -7.47 -18.33 -5.67
N MET A 62 -6.34 -17.79 -6.11
CA MET A 62 -5.06 -17.93 -5.43
C MET A 62 -4.93 -16.95 -4.28
N TYR A 63 -4.01 -17.28 -3.32
CA TYR A 63 -3.45 -16.32 -2.37
C TYR A 63 -2.26 -15.63 -3.01
N GLU A 64 -2.02 -14.40 -2.62
CA GLU A 64 -0.80 -13.68 -2.94
C GLU A 64 0.05 -13.55 -1.68
N ILE A 65 1.34 -13.81 -1.79
CA ILE A 65 2.35 -13.42 -0.81
C ILE A 65 3.27 -12.41 -1.47
N GLY A 66 3.70 -11.41 -0.72
CA GLY A 66 4.59 -10.39 -1.23
C GLY A 66 5.69 -10.05 -0.24
N VAL A 67 6.82 -9.63 -0.81
CA VAL A 67 7.91 -9.01 -0.09
C VAL A 67 8.11 -7.62 -0.67
N LYS A 68 8.36 -6.63 0.17
CA LYS A 68 8.57 -5.25 -0.27
C LYS A 68 9.73 -4.62 0.47
N GLY A 69 10.43 -3.73 -0.20
CA GLY A 69 11.47 -2.91 0.36
C GLY A 69 11.31 -1.46 -0.09
N GLY A 70 11.72 -0.52 0.73
CA GLY A 70 11.48 0.87 0.40
C GLY A 70 12.07 1.87 1.37
N LEU A 71 11.52 3.06 1.32
CA LEU A 71 11.96 4.24 2.04
C LEU A 71 10.94 4.61 3.11
N SER A 72 11.39 4.75 4.35
CA SER A 72 10.58 5.16 5.49
C SER A 72 10.98 6.54 6.00
N THR A 73 9.99 7.33 6.39
CA THR A 73 10.17 8.64 7.05
C THR A 73 9.16 8.80 8.16
N VAL A 74 9.59 9.40 9.27
CA VAL A 74 8.70 9.91 10.32
C VAL A 74 8.47 11.39 10.07
N SER A 75 7.25 11.83 10.22
CA SER A 75 6.83 13.23 10.19
C SER A 75 6.33 13.61 11.57
N GLY A 76 7.12 14.37 12.27
CA GLY A 76 6.89 14.92 13.61
C GLY A 76 7.55 16.29 13.72
N ASP A 77 7.88 16.70 14.93
CA ASP A 77 8.50 17.99 15.23
C ASP A 77 9.98 18.01 14.81
N VAL A 78 10.69 16.88 14.97
CA VAL A 78 12.06 16.70 14.46
C VAL A 78 12.01 16.21 13.03
N ARG A 79 12.38 17.09 12.12
CA ARG A 79 12.30 16.76 10.68
C ARG A 79 13.27 15.65 10.30
N ALA A 80 12.76 14.64 9.62
CA ALA A 80 13.57 13.63 8.97
C ALA A 80 14.60 14.31 8.05
N TRP A 81 15.86 13.85 8.10
CA TRP A 81 16.90 14.34 7.20
C TRP A 81 16.75 13.76 5.81
N LEU A 82 16.76 12.44 5.72
CA LEU A 82 16.60 11.65 4.49
C LEU A 82 15.73 10.44 4.82
N PRO A 83 14.93 9.97 3.85
CA PRO A 83 14.27 8.69 4.00
C PRO A 83 15.29 7.59 4.29
N THR A 84 14.96 6.70 5.21
CA THR A 84 15.72 5.52 5.54
C THR A 84 15.00 4.28 5.04
N TRP A 85 15.60 3.12 5.24
CA TRP A 85 15.10 1.88 4.67
C TRP A 85 14.03 1.21 5.52
N GLY A 86 13.20 0.44 4.87
CA GLY A 86 12.26 -0.49 5.49
C GLY A 86 12.04 -1.70 4.60
N PHE A 87 11.55 -2.77 5.17
CA PHE A 87 11.08 -3.94 4.44
C PHE A 87 9.77 -4.44 5.03
N GLY A 88 8.99 -5.14 4.23
CA GLY A 88 7.73 -5.73 4.65
C GLY A 88 7.43 -7.04 3.94
N VAL A 89 6.54 -7.79 4.55
CA VAL A 89 5.97 -9.03 4.00
C VAL A 89 4.47 -9.02 4.19
N HIS A 90 3.74 -9.57 3.22
CA HIS A 90 2.29 -9.64 3.34
C HIS A 90 1.71 -10.91 2.73
N VAL A 91 0.51 -11.23 3.19
CA VAL A 91 -0.37 -12.24 2.59
C VAL A 91 -1.68 -11.56 2.24
N ARG A 92 -2.14 -11.72 1.00
CA ARG A 92 -3.37 -11.12 0.49
C ARG A 92 -4.31 -12.19 -0.06
N LYS A 93 -5.61 -12.03 0.22
CA LYS A 93 -6.69 -12.91 -0.24
C LYS A 93 -7.81 -12.10 -0.85
N ALA A 94 -8.24 -12.43 -2.07
CA ALA A 94 -9.41 -11.83 -2.65
C ALA A 94 -10.69 -12.29 -1.94
N LEU A 95 -11.55 -11.35 -1.59
CA LEU A 95 -12.93 -11.59 -1.15
C LEU A 95 -13.89 -11.54 -2.35
N GLY A 96 -13.53 -10.78 -3.37
CA GLY A 96 -14.23 -10.61 -4.62
C GLY A 96 -13.30 -10.06 -5.70
N TYR A 97 -13.86 -9.60 -6.79
CA TYR A 97 -13.07 -9.03 -7.90
C TYR A 97 -12.49 -7.65 -7.56
N THR A 98 -13.15 -6.90 -6.69
CA THR A 98 -12.74 -5.54 -6.30
C THR A 98 -12.05 -5.52 -4.94
N PHE A 99 -12.58 -6.25 -3.96
CA PHE A 99 -12.10 -6.21 -2.58
C PHE A 99 -11.25 -7.42 -2.21
N SER A 100 -10.21 -7.17 -1.44
CA SER A 100 -9.33 -8.19 -0.86
C SER A 100 -8.92 -7.81 0.56
N LEU A 101 -8.53 -8.80 1.34
CA LEU A 101 -7.98 -8.65 2.68
C LEU A 101 -6.49 -8.94 2.64
N ARG A 102 -5.70 -8.11 3.33
CA ARG A 102 -4.24 -8.25 3.44
C ARG A 102 -3.83 -8.23 4.91
N LEU A 103 -3.02 -9.17 5.31
CA LEU A 103 -2.24 -9.16 6.55
C LEU A 103 -0.82 -8.79 6.20
N GLU A 104 -0.26 -7.81 6.91
CA GLU A 104 1.05 -7.24 6.60
C GLU A 104 1.89 -7.08 7.87
N TYR A 105 3.17 -7.35 7.75
CA TYR A 105 4.21 -7.02 8.71
C TYR A 105 5.26 -6.15 8.05
N ASP A 106 5.58 -5.00 8.66
CA ASP A 106 6.63 -4.09 8.23
C ASP A 106 7.65 -3.86 9.34
N TYR A 107 8.92 -3.81 8.94
CA TYR A 107 10.05 -3.38 9.75
C TYR A 107 10.69 -2.16 9.12
N MET A 108 10.73 -1.06 9.82
CA MET A 108 11.19 0.22 9.31
C MET A 108 12.16 0.87 10.29
N VAL A 109 13.13 1.58 9.73
CA VAL A 109 14.04 2.44 10.49
C VAL A 109 13.81 3.87 10.00
N ALA A 110 13.65 4.82 10.90
CA ALA A 110 13.59 6.24 10.58
C ALA A 110 14.69 6.99 11.33
N LYS A 111 15.20 8.05 10.73
CA LYS A 111 16.22 8.93 11.32
C LYS A 111 15.87 10.38 11.05
N GLY A 112 16.08 11.23 12.05
CA GLY A 112 15.96 12.67 11.91
C GLY A 112 17.06 13.41 12.65
N LEU A 113 17.33 14.62 12.19
CA LEU A 113 18.23 15.57 12.81
C LEU A 113 17.65 16.98 12.62
N ASN A 114 17.31 17.62 13.73
CA ASN A 114 16.85 18.99 13.69
C ASN A 114 18.02 19.92 13.34
N TRP A 115 17.74 20.98 12.63
CA TRP A 115 18.68 22.05 12.30
C TRP A 115 18.51 23.27 13.22
N GLU A 116 17.42 23.32 13.96
CA GLU A 116 17.14 24.32 14.99
C GLU A 116 17.55 23.77 16.36
N PRO A 117 18.28 24.54 17.19
CA PRO A 117 18.58 24.14 18.55
C PRO A 117 17.39 24.33 19.47
N SER A 118 17.20 23.40 20.40
CA SER A 118 16.30 23.54 21.55
C SER A 118 17.10 23.91 22.79
N TYR A 119 16.63 24.88 23.57
CA TYR A 119 17.20 25.26 24.85
C TYR A 119 16.30 24.90 26.04
N TYR A 120 15.01 24.95 25.84
CA TYR A 120 14.00 24.82 26.91
C TYR A 120 13.10 23.60 26.72
N GLY A 121 12.82 23.19 25.50
CA GLY A 121 11.90 22.09 25.19
C GLY A 121 12.33 20.77 25.83
N TYR A 122 13.63 20.49 25.95
CA TYR A 122 14.09 19.27 26.58
C TYR A 122 14.17 19.34 28.11
N ALA A 123 13.84 20.47 28.77
CA ALA A 123 13.84 20.59 30.24
C ALA A 123 12.89 19.61 30.93
N ALA A 124 11.78 19.26 30.26
CA ALA A 124 10.86 18.22 30.72
C ALA A 124 11.28 16.80 30.31
N ASN A 125 12.13 16.65 29.30
CA ASN A 125 12.61 15.36 28.84
C ASN A 125 13.46 14.67 29.90
N THR A 126 13.02 13.50 30.38
CA THR A 126 13.63 12.79 31.52
C THR A 126 15.04 12.28 31.24
N VAL A 127 15.42 12.14 29.98
CA VAL A 127 16.71 11.62 29.53
C VAL A 127 17.68 12.77 29.21
N LEU A 128 17.27 13.67 28.28
CA LEU A 128 18.18 14.74 27.83
C LEU A 128 18.54 15.74 28.92
N LYS A 129 17.69 16.00 29.89
CA LYS A 129 17.99 16.86 31.05
C LYS A 129 19.05 16.29 32.00
N GLN A 130 19.37 14.99 31.92
CA GLN A 130 20.45 14.38 32.70
C GLN A 130 21.81 14.55 32.01
N ILE A 131 21.81 14.79 30.70
CA ILE A 131 23.01 14.90 29.89
C ILE A 131 23.35 16.39 29.64
N TYR A 132 22.31 17.22 29.44
CA TYR A 132 22.46 18.63 29.11
C TYR A 132 21.76 19.54 30.13
N THR A 133 22.28 20.77 30.30
CA THR A 133 21.71 21.78 31.21
C THR A 133 20.73 22.67 30.46
N ALA A 134 19.42 22.50 30.70
CA ALA A 134 18.37 23.26 30.06
C ALA A 134 18.49 24.78 30.39
N GLY A 135 18.14 25.60 29.39
CA GLY A 135 18.26 27.05 29.45
C GLY A 135 19.64 27.60 29.12
N THR A 136 20.70 26.80 29.16
CA THR A 136 22.08 27.24 28.89
C THR A 136 22.77 26.48 27.77
N GLN A 137 22.52 25.20 27.64
CA GLN A 137 23.10 24.37 26.59
C GLN A 137 22.11 24.09 25.49
N PRO A 138 22.45 24.37 24.22
CA PRO A 138 21.61 23.98 23.10
C PRO A 138 21.64 22.46 22.88
N VAL A 139 20.54 21.90 22.43
CA VAL A 139 20.44 20.50 21.96
C VAL A 139 19.83 20.50 20.58
N PHE A 140 20.49 19.87 19.62
CA PHE A 140 19.91 19.57 18.32
C PHE A 140 19.33 18.16 18.38
N TYR A 141 17.99 18.04 18.44
CA TYR A 141 17.33 16.76 18.48
C TYR A 141 17.76 15.88 17.29
N ASN A 142 18.19 14.69 17.59
CA ASN A 142 18.52 13.68 16.59
C ASN A 142 18.03 12.33 17.09
N TYR A 143 17.51 11.53 16.19
CA TYR A 143 16.93 10.26 16.56
C TYR A 143 17.13 9.18 15.49
N ARG A 144 17.08 7.94 15.96
CA ARG A 144 16.89 6.74 15.16
C ARG A 144 15.77 5.93 15.78
N THR A 145 14.68 5.77 15.07
CA THR A 145 13.52 5.01 15.52
C THR A 145 13.37 3.75 14.69
N THR A 146 13.26 2.63 15.37
CA THR A 146 12.93 1.34 14.77
C THR A 146 11.45 1.08 15.02
N ILE A 147 10.69 0.85 13.96
CA ILE A 147 9.25 0.61 14.01
C ILE A 147 8.99 -0.80 13.47
N GLN A 148 8.18 -1.58 14.19
CA GLN A 148 7.66 -2.87 13.74
C GLN A 148 6.14 -2.79 13.78
N GLU A 149 5.50 -3.04 12.64
CA GLU A 149 4.06 -2.90 12.45
C GLU A 149 3.47 -4.24 12.02
N VAL A 150 2.31 -4.59 12.60
CA VAL A 150 1.43 -5.66 12.12
C VAL A 150 0.07 -5.04 11.86
N SER A 151 -0.44 -5.15 10.63
CA SER A 151 -1.72 -4.55 10.24
C SER A 151 -2.58 -5.50 9.41
N ILE A 152 -3.91 -5.36 9.57
CA ILE A 152 -4.93 -5.99 8.74
C ILE A 152 -5.52 -4.88 7.88
N GLN A 153 -5.54 -5.07 6.57
CA GLN A 153 -5.89 -4.05 5.60
C GLN A 153 -6.94 -4.56 4.62
N GLY A 154 -7.95 -3.75 4.37
CA GLY A 154 -8.83 -3.88 3.22
C GLY A 154 -8.18 -3.22 2.00
N VAL A 155 -8.15 -3.91 0.88
CA VAL A 155 -7.60 -3.39 -0.38
C VAL A 155 -8.69 -3.39 -1.45
N ALA A 156 -8.94 -2.21 -2.04
CA ALA A 156 -9.90 -2.00 -3.11
C ALA A 156 -9.17 -1.76 -4.44
N THR A 157 -9.35 -2.64 -5.41
CA THR A 157 -8.79 -2.49 -6.76
C THR A 157 -9.70 -1.62 -7.60
N LEU A 158 -9.25 -0.40 -7.92
CA LEU A 158 -10.08 0.64 -8.56
C LEU A 158 -10.46 0.29 -10.00
N ASN A 159 -9.56 -0.35 -10.74
CA ASN A 159 -9.83 -0.80 -12.11
C ASN A 159 -11.03 -1.76 -12.21
N ASN A 160 -11.36 -2.44 -11.12
CA ASN A 160 -12.43 -3.43 -11.06
C ASN A 160 -13.74 -2.87 -10.50
N ILE A 161 -13.83 -1.57 -10.25
CA ILE A 161 -15.09 -0.89 -9.89
C ILE A 161 -15.97 -0.79 -11.13
N ARG A 162 -15.36 -0.53 -12.31
CA ARG A 162 -16.03 -0.56 -13.61
C ARG A 162 -15.25 -1.50 -14.53
N PHE A 163 -15.90 -2.55 -14.99
CA PHE A 163 -15.28 -3.51 -15.89
C PHE A 163 -15.28 -2.99 -17.32
N HIS A 164 -14.15 -3.12 -17.99
CA HIS A 164 -13.96 -2.75 -19.39
C HIS A 164 -13.72 -4.00 -20.24
N LYS A 165 -13.98 -3.90 -21.55
CA LYS A 165 -13.77 -4.99 -22.52
C LYS A 165 -12.33 -5.53 -22.49
N ALA A 166 -11.35 -4.63 -22.44
CA ALA A 166 -9.94 -5.01 -22.33
C ALA A 166 -9.46 -4.83 -20.88
N LYS A 167 -8.82 -5.86 -20.31
CA LYS A 167 -8.22 -5.77 -19.02
C LYS A 167 -6.75 -5.39 -19.12
N SER A 168 -6.36 -4.36 -18.40
CA SER A 168 -4.97 -3.94 -18.29
C SER A 168 -4.17 -4.90 -17.40
N ASN A 169 -2.88 -5.07 -17.69
CA ASN A 169 -1.92 -5.70 -16.78
C ASN A 169 -1.54 -4.80 -15.60
N ILE A 170 -2.14 -3.62 -15.48
CA ILE A 170 -1.95 -2.66 -14.41
C ILE A 170 -3.18 -2.70 -13.51
N ALA A 171 -2.96 -2.76 -12.21
CA ALA A 171 -3.99 -2.62 -11.18
C ALA A 171 -3.66 -1.42 -10.30
N ILE A 172 -4.57 -0.45 -10.20
CA ILE A 172 -4.50 0.66 -9.27
C ILE A 172 -5.38 0.30 -8.09
N TYR A 173 -4.86 0.45 -6.89
CA TYR A 173 -5.61 0.10 -5.68
C TYR A 173 -5.43 1.12 -4.57
N LEU A 174 -6.43 1.19 -3.71
CA LEU A 174 -6.37 1.87 -2.42
C LEU A 174 -6.41 0.82 -1.30
N LEU A 175 -5.80 1.18 -0.21
CA LEU A 175 -5.78 0.35 1.00
C LEU A 175 -6.12 1.19 2.22
N GLY A 176 -6.69 0.52 3.20
CA GLY A 176 -6.94 1.09 4.52
C GLY A 176 -7.07 -0.02 5.54
N GLY A 177 -6.59 0.22 6.75
CA GLY A 177 -6.57 -0.81 7.75
C GLY A 177 -6.21 -0.31 9.13
N PHE A 178 -6.11 -1.25 10.04
CA PHE A 178 -5.74 -1.02 11.43
C PHE A 178 -4.79 -2.12 11.91
N GLY A 179 -4.07 -1.82 12.97
CA GLY A 179 -3.12 -2.77 13.52
C GLY A 179 -2.47 -2.25 14.79
N PHE A 180 -1.30 -2.80 15.05
CA PHE A 180 -0.46 -2.42 16.18
C PHE A 180 0.97 -2.23 15.69
N MET A 181 1.66 -1.28 16.32
CA MET A 181 3.09 -1.11 16.16
C MET A 181 3.81 -1.18 17.50
N THR A 182 5.06 -1.58 17.45
CA THR A 182 6.03 -1.35 18.50
C THR A 182 7.13 -0.44 17.97
N TYR A 183 7.71 0.39 18.84
CA TYR A 183 8.77 1.29 18.43
C TYR A 183 9.86 1.42 19.49
N SER A 184 11.07 1.76 19.05
CA SER A 184 12.19 2.08 19.91
C SER A 184 12.95 3.25 19.32
N THR A 185 12.92 4.38 20.02
CA THR A 185 13.60 5.61 19.64
C THR A 185 14.86 5.78 20.47
N LEU A 186 15.96 6.09 19.81
CA LEU A 186 17.29 6.30 20.39
C LEU A 186 17.82 7.66 19.95
N TYR A 187 18.45 8.39 20.85
CA TYR A 187 19.22 9.59 20.54
C TYR A 187 20.69 9.26 20.32
N ASN A 188 21.34 10.02 19.48
CA ASN A 188 22.80 10.16 19.48
C ASN A 188 23.14 11.37 20.37
N ALA A 189 23.15 11.14 21.69
CA ALA A 189 23.32 12.20 22.68
C ALA A 189 24.74 12.25 23.25
N LEU A 190 25.48 11.16 23.13
CA LEU A 190 26.84 11.03 23.60
C LEU A 190 27.78 10.57 22.48
N ASP A 191 29.04 10.94 22.53
CA ASP A 191 30.05 10.40 21.62
C ASP A 191 30.53 9.00 22.03
N ALA A 192 31.40 8.40 21.24
CA ALA A 192 31.96 7.07 21.49
C ALA A 192 32.76 6.98 22.82
N ASN A 193 33.14 8.11 23.42
CA ASN A 193 33.80 8.20 24.72
C ASN A 193 32.85 8.47 25.89
N GLY A 194 31.53 8.53 25.61
CA GLY A 194 30.50 8.86 26.59
C GLY A 194 30.42 10.34 26.95
N GLN A 195 31.00 11.23 26.13
CA GLN A 195 30.93 12.67 26.34
C GLN A 195 29.73 13.28 25.59
N SER A 196 29.07 14.28 26.20
CA SER A 196 27.96 14.98 25.55
C SER A 196 28.44 15.87 24.40
N TYR A 197 27.60 16.07 23.40
CA TYR A 197 27.86 16.97 22.28
C TYR A 197 27.65 18.46 22.64
N ALA A 198 27.60 18.85 23.92
CA ALA A 198 27.35 20.21 24.35
C ALA A 198 28.30 21.24 23.71
N ALA A 199 29.61 20.93 23.67
CA ALA A 199 30.61 21.78 23.06
C ALA A 199 30.43 21.92 21.55
N LEU A 200 30.12 20.82 20.84
CA LEU A 200 29.82 20.81 19.44
C LEU A 200 28.56 21.63 19.11
N TYR A 201 27.52 21.47 19.91
CA TYR A 201 26.27 22.22 19.74
C TYR A 201 26.45 23.72 19.97
N GLN A 202 27.24 24.13 20.97
CA GLN A 202 27.61 25.51 21.17
C GLN A 202 28.44 26.09 20.01
N GLN A 203 29.36 25.31 19.45
CA GLN A 203 30.10 25.69 18.24
C GLN A 203 29.16 25.88 17.03
N ALA A 204 28.20 24.99 16.83
CA ALA A 204 27.20 25.14 15.77
C ALA A 204 26.38 26.42 15.94
N VAL A 205 25.98 26.75 17.18
CA VAL A 205 25.24 27.99 17.49
C VAL A 205 26.13 29.21 17.25
N ALA A 206 27.40 29.18 17.64
CA ALA A 206 28.33 30.29 17.41
C ALA A 206 28.57 30.53 15.92
N GLN A 207 28.58 29.49 15.11
CA GLN A 207 28.85 29.57 13.68
C GLN A 207 27.61 29.98 12.86
N PHE A 208 26.45 29.44 13.16
CA PHE A 208 25.24 29.60 12.35
C PHE A 208 24.15 30.45 13.03
N GLY A 209 24.28 30.74 14.34
CA GLY A 209 23.29 31.48 15.12
C GLY A 209 23.37 33.00 15.04
N PRO A 210 24.53 33.67 14.71
CA PRO A 210 24.55 35.12 14.56
C PRO A 210 23.64 35.55 13.40
N GLY A 211 22.50 36.17 13.73
CA GLY A 211 21.44 36.55 12.77
C GLY A 211 20.24 35.61 12.73
N GLY A 212 20.23 34.55 13.57
CA GLY A 212 19.15 33.55 13.65
C GLY A 212 19.35 32.34 12.73
N PHE A 213 18.72 31.24 13.08
CA PHE A 213 18.73 30.02 12.25
C PHE A 213 17.76 30.18 11.09
N ALA A 214 18.29 30.37 9.87
CA ALA A 214 17.48 30.49 8.68
C ALA A 214 17.24 29.12 8.02
N TYR A 215 16.07 28.93 7.45
CA TYR A 215 15.72 27.71 6.71
C TYR A 215 16.68 27.43 5.54
N SER A 216 17.29 28.48 4.95
CA SER A 216 18.32 28.37 3.90
C SER A 216 19.54 27.57 4.36
N ASP A 217 19.93 27.71 5.63
CA ASP A 217 21.18 27.19 6.18
C ASP A 217 21.02 25.77 6.75
N ARG A 218 19.79 25.25 6.82
CA ARG A 218 19.45 23.94 7.37
C ARG A 218 20.32 22.80 6.87
N LYS A 219 20.73 22.83 5.60
CA LYS A 219 21.59 21.80 5.00
C LYS A 219 23.02 21.90 5.56
N GLN A 220 23.56 23.11 5.62
CA GLN A 220 24.92 23.35 6.11
C GLN A 220 25.04 22.98 7.60
N ILE A 221 24.03 23.37 8.41
CA ILE A 221 23.97 23.06 9.83
C ILE A 221 23.94 21.54 10.05
N ARG A 222 23.06 20.83 9.33
CA ARG A 222 22.96 19.37 9.44
C ARG A 222 24.24 18.66 8.94
N ASP A 223 24.85 19.13 7.87
CA ASP A 223 26.08 18.55 7.33
C ASP A 223 27.23 18.77 8.33
N PHE A 224 27.29 19.96 8.95
CA PHE A 224 28.25 20.25 10.03
C PHE A 224 28.05 19.32 11.23
N LEU A 225 26.84 19.23 11.78
CA LEU A 225 26.56 18.35 12.93
C LEU A 225 26.89 16.90 12.60
N LYS A 226 26.46 16.40 11.44
CA LYS A 226 26.67 15.02 11.04
C LYS A 226 28.13 14.66 10.83
N SER A 227 28.94 15.60 10.34
CA SER A 227 30.38 15.35 10.14
C SER A 227 31.19 15.25 11.43
N HIS A 228 30.63 15.76 12.56
CA HIS A 228 31.24 15.75 13.87
C HIS A 228 30.61 14.81 14.90
N MET A 229 29.46 14.22 14.55
CA MET A 229 28.77 13.21 15.39
C MET A 229 29.08 11.81 14.88
N ASP A 230 29.15 10.83 15.78
CA ASP A 230 29.56 9.46 15.46
C ASP A 230 28.45 8.53 14.97
N ASN A 231 27.19 8.95 15.04
CA ASN A 231 26.04 8.17 14.57
C ASN A 231 25.75 6.87 15.36
N THR A 232 26.19 6.75 16.61
CA THR A 232 26.01 5.53 17.40
C THR A 232 24.58 5.31 17.88
N PHE A 233 23.84 6.37 18.20
CA PHE A 233 22.47 6.30 18.74
C PHE A 233 22.36 5.37 19.94
N GLU A 234 23.06 5.67 20.97
CA GLU A 234 23.26 4.86 22.18
C GLU A 234 22.25 5.14 23.30
N THR A 235 21.62 6.34 23.27
CA THR A 235 20.79 6.83 24.37
C THR A 235 19.33 6.53 24.11
N LEU A 236 18.68 5.69 24.92
CA LEU A 236 17.26 5.42 24.81
C LEU A 236 16.45 6.68 25.07
N ALA A 237 15.59 7.07 24.13
CA ALA A 237 14.73 8.23 24.28
C ALA A 237 13.69 8.06 25.38
N GLN A 238 13.14 9.19 25.83
CA GLN A 238 12.04 9.22 26.79
C GLN A 238 10.91 8.31 26.35
N ARG A 239 10.27 7.65 27.31
CA ARG A 239 9.07 6.82 27.12
C ARG A 239 8.00 7.28 28.09
N ASP A 240 6.76 7.27 27.64
CA ASP A 240 5.62 7.40 28.54
C ASP A 240 5.49 6.10 29.36
N GLY A 241 5.67 6.20 30.67
CA GLY A 241 5.67 5.06 31.58
C GLY A 241 4.31 4.38 31.77
N SER A 242 3.22 4.98 31.27
CA SER A 242 1.85 4.44 31.39
C SER A 242 1.43 3.54 30.22
N GLN A 243 2.30 3.33 29.24
CA GLN A 243 1.97 2.60 28.02
C GLN A 243 2.06 1.08 28.17
N PRO A 244 1.14 0.32 27.54
CA PRO A 244 1.30 -1.11 27.45
C PRO A 244 2.55 -1.45 26.63
N THR A 245 3.25 -2.51 27.03
CA THR A 245 4.50 -2.93 26.38
C THR A 245 4.42 -4.37 25.89
N LEU A 246 5.12 -4.65 24.79
CA LEU A 246 5.43 -5.99 24.33
C LEU A 246 6.92 -6.23 24.61
N GLY A 247 7.20 -7.01 25.66
CA GLY A 247 8.56 -7.10 26.20
C GLY A 247 9.02 -5.75 26.77
N SER A 248 10.07 -5.18 26.20
CA SER A 248 10.63 -3.88 26.60
C SER A 248 10.19 -2.70 25.73
N THR A 249 9.38 -2.94 24.65
CA THR A 249 8.99 -1.91 23.70
C THR A 249 7.53 -1.51 23.87
N PRO A 250 7.18 -0.21 23.80
CA PRO A 250 5.80 0.24 23.81
C PRO A 250 5.02 -0.31 22.61
N ILE A 251 3.76 -0.70 22.87
CA ILE A 251 2.82 -1.09 21.81
C ILE A 251 1.75 -0.01 21.63
N ARG A 252 1.48 0.35 20.37
CA ARG A 252 0.49 1.38 20.03
C ARG A 252 -0.47 0.87 18.96
N PRO A 253 -1.78 1.14 19.09
CA PRO A 253 -2.72 0.94 18.01
C PRO A 253 -2.43 1.95 16.89
N ILE A 254 -2.65 1.51 15.64
CA ILE A 254 -2.41 2.32 14.45
C ILE A 254 -3.57 2.24 13.48
N LEU A 255 -3.71 3.29 12.70
CA LEU A 255 -4.53 3.33 11.49
C LEU A 255 -3.60 3.57 10.30
N THR A 256 -3.79 2.79 9.25
CA THR A 256 -3.00 2.89 8.03
C THR A 256 -3.89 3.13 6.82
N GLY A 257 -3.39 3.92 5.89
CA GLY A 257 -4.06 4.19 4.63
C GLY A 257 -3.03 4.45 3.53
N GLY A 258 -3.41 4.19 2.30
CA GLY A 258 -2.48 4.39 1.19
C GLY A 258 -3.04 3.91 -0.14
N GLY A 259 -2.15 3.78 -1.10
CA GLY A 259 -2.49 3.28 -2.41
C GLY A 259 -1.27 2.83 -3.18
N GLY A 260 -1.52 2.12 -4.26
CA GLY A 260 -0.44 1.61 -5.08
C GLY A 260 -0.85 1.27 -6.49
N ILE A 261 0.17 1.00 -7.28
CA ILE A 261 0.05 0.56 -8.66
C ILE A 261 0.81 -0.75 -8.77
N ALA A 262 0.10 -1.81 -9.18
CA ALA A 262 0.69 -3.11 -9.44
C ALA A 262 0.73 -3.39 -10.95
N TYR A 263 1.85 -3.97 -11.41
CA TYR A 263 2.03 -4.44 -12.77
C TYR A 263 2.18 -5.96 -12.79
N LYS A 264 1.32 -6.63 -13.55
CA LYS A 264 1.32 -8.08 -13.73
C LYS A 264 2.39 -8.48 -14.74
N ILE A 265 3.43 -9.18 -14.27
CA ILE A 265 4.48 -9.72 -15.13
C ILE A 265 3.98 -11.00 -15.82
N ASN A 266 3.35 -11.88 -15.05
CA ASN A 266 2.73 -13.11 -15.52
C ASN A 266 1.66 -13.58 -14.51
N GLU A 267 1.06 -14.75 -14.71
CA GLU A 267 0.02 -15.28 -13.81
C GLU A 267 0.52 -15.54 -12.37
N ARG A 268 1.84 -15.64 -12.17
CA ARG A 268 2.46 -15.96 -10.87
C ARG A 268 3.06 -14.73 -10.18
N PHE A 269 3.60 -13.79 -10.96
CA PHE A 269 4.35 -12.66 -10.42
C PHE A 269 3.76 -11.33 -10.83
N ASN A 270 3.72 -10.43 -9.90
CA ASN A 270 3.49 -9.01 -10.14
C ASN A 270 4.43 -8.16 -9.28
N ILE A 271 4.71 -6.95 -9.72
CA ILE A 271 5.42 -5.93 -8.97
C ILE A 271 4.46 -4.81 -8.58
N ALA A 272 4.65 -4.21 -7.42
CA ALA A 272 3.80 -3.12 -6.94
C ALA A 272 4.64 -1.98 -6.37
N LEU A 273 4.34 -0.75 -6.77
CA LEU A 273 4.78 0.47 -6.11
C LEU A 273 3.65 0.94 -5.21
N GLU A 274 3.94 1.09 -3.92
CA GLU A 274 2.94 1.42 -2.90
C GLU A 274 3.45 2.54 -2.00
N ASP A 275 2.58 3.48 -1.70
CA ASP A 275 2.81 4.51 -0.69
C ASP A 275 1.78 4.37 0.43
N LYS A 276 2.26 4.18 1.65
CA LYS A 276 1.45 3.93 2.85
C LYS A 276 1.79 4.96 3.92
N VAL A 277 0.75 5.60 4.46
CA VAL A 277 0.83 6.49 5.62
C VAL A 277 0.18 5.81 6.81
N THR A 278 0.86 5.83 7.93
CA THR A 278 0.36 5.26 9.19
C THR A 278 0.37 6.33 10.27
N VAL A 279 -0.77 6.47 10.93
CA VAL A 279 -0.94 7.37 12.08
C VAL A 279 -1.04 6.56 13.37
N SER A 280 -0.41 7.08 14.42
CA SER A 280 -0.41 6.47 15.75
C SER A 280 -0.64 7.57 16.78
N LYS A 281 -1.19 7.20 17.93
CA LYS A 281 -1.33 8.14 19.05
C LYS A 281 -0.05 8.14 19.89
N THR A 282 1.04 8.66 19.34
CA THR A 282 2.30 8.86 20.07
C THR A 282 3.09 9.98 19.42
N ASP A 283 3.71 10.81 20.24
CA ASP A 283 4.55 11.94 19.87
C ASP A 283 6.02 11.64 20.21
N LEU A 284 6.39 10.36 20.24
CA LEU A 284 7.70 9.90 20.66
C LEU A 284 8.45 9.12 19.57
N LEU A 285 7.94 9.14 18.33
CA LEU A 285 8.63 8.49 17.21
C LEU A 285 9.85 9.28 16.76
N ASP A 286 9.79 10.60 16.87
CA ASP A 286 10.91 11.48 16.57
C ASP A 286 11.71 11.87 17.84
N GLY A 287 11.24 11.41 19.01
CA GLY A 287 11.87 11.63 20.30
C GLY A 287 11.59 12.99 20.93
N GLN A 288 10.82 13.87 20.29
CA GLN A 288 10.44 15.17 20.84
C GLN A 288 8.96 15.16 21.19
N GLU A 289 8.64 15.48 22.45
CA GLU A 289 7.26 15.56 22.96
C GLU A 289 6.94 16.96 23.49
N TRP A 290 8.00 17.77 23.75
CA TRP A 290 7.88 19.02 24.46
C TRP A 290 8.22 20.22 23.57
N GLN A 291 7.35 21.26 23.63
CA GLN A 291 7.55 22.51 22.90
C GLN A 291 8.67 23.36 23.50
N GLU A 292 9.25 24.22 22.67
CA GLU A 292 10.16 25.29 23.07
C GLU A 292 9.37 26.44 23.69
N THR A 293 9.28 26.51 25.02
CA THR A 293 8.45 27.51 25.75
C THR A 293 9.20 28.75 26.19
N GLY A 294 10.52 28.80 26.01
CA GLY A 294 11.39 29.85 26.53
C GLY A 294 11.57 29.82 28.05
N SER A 295 11.18 28.73 28.73
CA SER A 295 11.26 28.57 30.17
C SER A 295 11.63 27.12 30.53
N THR A 296 12.45 26.96 31.58
CA THR A 296 12.80 25.64 32.14
C THR A 296 11.75 25.10 33.11
N THR A 297 10.75 25.87 33.46
CA THR A 297 9.71 25.51 34.44
C THR A 297 8.33 25.40 33.84
N VAL A 298 8.10 26.00 32.68
CA VAL A 298 6.86 25.87 31.92
C VAL A 298 7.03 24.86 30.84
N HIS A 299 6.25 23.76 30.90
CA HIS A 299 6.30 22.69 29.94
C HIS A 299 4.97 22.57 29.22
N ALA A 300 5.00 22.46 27.91
CA ALA A 300 3.84 22.21 27.08
C ALA A 300 4.13 21.08 26.10
N LEU A 301 3.17 20.17 25.91
CA LEU A 301 3.26 19.13 24.89
C LEU A 301 3.14 19.73 23.50
N THR A 302 3.73 19.11 22.52
CA THR A 302 3.49 19.42 21.11
C THR A 302 2.05 19.09 20.73
N PRO A 303 1.43 19.85 19.81
CA PRO A 303 -0.01 19.73 19.55
C PRO A 303 -0.38 18.56 18.64
N LYS A 304 0.59 17.84 18.09
CA LYS A 304 0.36 16.82 17.05
C LYS A 304 1.12 15.54 17.35
N ASP A 305 0.40 14.43 17.25
CA ASP A 305 1.01 13.10 17.24
C ASP A 305 1.84 12.88 15.97
N ASP A 306 2.86 12.04 16.06
CA ASP A 306 3.70 11.63 14.96
C ASP A 306 2.98 10.66 14.01
N PHE A 307 3.30 10.78 12.74
CA PHE A 307 2.92 9.80 11.72
C PHE A 307 4.13 9.41 10.87
N TYR A 308 4.03 8.28 10.20
CA TYR A 308 5.11 7.83 9.33
C TYR A 308 4.59 7.38 7.97
N ASN A 309 5.49 7.46 7.00
CA ASN A 309 5.24 7.09 5.62
C ASN A 309 6.21 5.98 5.19
N PHE A 310 5.71 5.05 4.40
CA PHE A 310 6.50 3.99 3.80
C PHE A 310 6.21 3.87 2.30
N LEU A 311 7.13 4.42 1.49
CA LEU A 311 7.13 4.26 0.04
C LEU A 311 7.92 3.00 -0.34
N SER A 312 7.26 2.00 -0.90
CA SER A 312 7.84 0.68 -1.13
C SER A 312 7.63 0.14 -2.53
N LEU A 313 8.60 -0.64 -2.99
CA LEU A 313 8.50 -1.48 -4.18
C LEU A 313 8.43 -2.94 -3.73
N GLY A 314 7.39 -3.65 -4.16
CA GLY A 314 7.12 -5.04 -3.79
C GLY A 314 7.19 -5.99 -4.97
N LEU A 315 7.61 -7.22 -4.69
CA LEU A 315 7.48 -8.36 -5.57
C LEU A 315 6.48 -9.33 -4.94
N ASN A 316 5.44 -9.67 -5.67
CA ASN A 316 4.34 -10.50 -5.22
C ASN A 316 4.26 -11.80 -6.01
N TYR A 317 3.93 -12.87 -5.30
CA TYR A 317 3.80 -14.22 -5.85
C TYR A 317 2.42 -14.81 -5.54
N ASN A 318 1.73 -15.27 -6.58
CA ASN A 318 0.42 -15.92 -6.48
C ASN A 318 0.58 -17.41 -6.16
N ILE A 319 0.16 -17.82 -4.95
CA ILE A 319 0.26 -19.20 -4.46
C ILE A 319 -1.00 -20.00 -4.83
N GLY A 320 -0.82 -21.19 -5.34
CA GLY A 320 -1.91 -22.14 -5.56
C GLY A 320 -1.63 -23.10 -6.69
N ASN A 321 -2.39 -24.18 -6.73
CA ASN A 321 -2.33 -25.15 -7.83
C ASN A 321 -3.10 -24.62 -9.03
N LYS A 322 -2.42 -24.40 -10.16
CA LYS A 322 -3.01 -23.86 -11.40
C LYS A 322 -4.13 -24.76 -11.97
N ALA A 323 -4.06 -26.08 -11.74
CA ALA A 323 -5.07 -27.03 -12.20
C ALA A 323 -6.39 -26.99 -11.40
N LYS A 324 -6.40 -26.39 -10.19
CA LYS A 324 -7.58 -26.33 -9.30
C LYS A 324 -7.99 -24.92 -8.89
N ARG A 325 -7.22 -23.90 -9.23
CA ARG A 325 -7.42 -22.51 -8.86
C ARG A 325 -7.06 -21.60 -10.01
N VAL A 326 -7.77 -20.48 -10.10
CA VAL A 326 -7.43 -19.40 -11.01
C VAL A 326 -6.55 -18.38 -10.31
N GLU A 327 -5.97 -17.47 -11.05
CA GLU A 327 -5.22 -16.35 -10.45
C GLU A 327 -6.11 -15.51 -9.49
N PRO A 328 -5.52 -14.64 -8.66
CA PRO A 328 -6.30 -13.78 -7.77
C PRO A 328 -7.38 -13.01 -8.50
N LEU A 329 -8.60 -12.96 -7.91
CA LEU A 329 -9.79 -12.43 -8.58
C LEU A 329 -9.65 -10.97 -9.04
N TRP A 330 -8.81 -10.15 -8.40
CA TRP A 330 -8.59 -8.77 -8.85
C TRP A 330 -7.81 -8.67 -10.18
N TRP A 331 -7.22 -9.77 -10.65
CA TRP A 331 -6.63 -9.89 -11.98
C TRP A 331 -7.60 -10.46 -13.03
N ILE A 332 -8.81 -10.84 -12.66
CA ILE A 332 -9.83 -11.43 -13.52
C ILE A 332 -10.92 -10.39 -13.80
N ASN A 333 -11.32 -10.29 -15.04
CA ASN A 333 -12.51 -9.55 -15.42
C ASN A 333 -13.71 -10.52 -15.51
N PRO A 334 -14.74 -10.37 -14.66
CA PRO A 334 -15.90 -11.27 -14.70
C PRO A 334 -16.73 -11.15 -15.99
N LEU A 335 -16.51 -10.13 -16.82
CA LEU A 335 -17.18 -9.95 -18.10
C LEU A 335 -16.39 -10.51 -19.29
N ASP A 336 -15.16 -11.02 -19.10
CA ASP A 336 -14.34 -11.56 -20.20
C ASP A 336 -15.08 -12.63 -20.99
N TYR A 337 -15.84 -13.51 -20.29
CA TYR A 337 -16.63 -14.55 -20.95
C TYR A 337 -17.72 -13.95 -21.89
N ALA A 338 -18.41 -12.90 -21.43
CA ALA A 338 -19.48 -12.28 -22.21
C ALA A 338 -18.93 -11.62 -23.49
N TYR A 339 -17.80 -10.93 -23.38
CA TYR A 339 -17.13 -10.33 -24.53
C TYR A 339 -16.56 -11.41 -25.49
N SER A 340 -16.03 -12.51 -24.96
CA SER A 340 -15.57 -13.64 -25.78
C SER A 340 -16.72 -14.27 -26.56
N GLU A 341 -17.87 -14.47 -25.94
CA GLU A 341 -19.06 -15.01 -26.59
C GLU A 341 -19.65 -14.06 -27.64
N LEU A 342 -19.61 -12.76 -27.38
CA LEU A 342 -20.06 -11.74 -28.35
C LEU A 342 -19.16 -11.67 -29.59
N ASN A 343 -17.84 -11.85 -29.41
CA ASN A 343 -16.87 -11.79 -30.51
C ASN A 343 -16.77 -13.11 -31.30
N ALA A 344 -16.97 -14.23 -30.61
CA ALA A 344 -16.90 -15.58 -31.20
C ALA A 344 -17.88 -16.51 -30.46
N PRO A 345 -19.16 -16.51 -30.82
CA PRO A 345 -20.20 -17.23 -30.08
C PRO A 345 -20.07 -18.75 -30.23
N LYS A 346 -19.23 -19.36 -29.39
CA LYS A 346 -19.03 -20.81 -29.33
C LYS A 346 -20.00 -21.51 -28.39
N HIS A 347 -20.54 -20.78 -27.44
CA HIS A 347 -21.30 -21.33 -26.32
C HIS A 347 -22.69 -20.72 -26.18
N MET A 348 -22.98 -19.64 -26.89
CA MET A 348 -24.32 -19.07 -26.95
C MET A 348 -25.29 -20.09 -27.58
N LYS A 349 -26.30 -20.45 -26.81
CA LYS A 349 -27.47 -21.08 -27.39
C LYS A 349 -28.33 -19.97 -28.01
N LEU A 350 -28.17 -19.76 -29.30
CA LEU A 350 -29.10 -18.90 -30.02
C LEU A 350 -30.49 -19.56 -29.99
N PRO A 351 -31.55 -18.79 -29.78
CA PRO A 351 -32.90 -19.33 -29.97
C PRO A 351 -32.98 -19.91 -31.37
N LYS A 352 -33.50 -21.11 -31.48
CA LYS A 352 -33.81 -21.65 -32.82
C LYS A 352 -34.77 -20.67 -33.48
N PRO A 353 -34.49 -20.20 -34.69
CA PRO A 353 -35.47 -19.43 -35.41
C PRO A 353 -36.70 -20.31 -35.58
N ILE A 354 -37.83 -19.88 -35.04
CA ILE A 354 -39.15 -20.42 -35.36
C ILE A 354 -39.50 -19.71 -36.63
N LEU A 355 -39.38 -20.41 -37.72
CA LEU A 355 -39.85 -19.88 -39.01
C LEU A 355 -41.35 -20.13 -39.08
N ASP A 356 -42.09 -19.11 -39.51
CA ASP A 356 -43.52 -19.22 -39.69
C ASP A 356 -43.80 -20.22 -40.81
N ASP A 357 -44.76 -21.13 -40.61
CA ASP A 357 -45.26 -22.15 -41.47
C ASP A 357 -46.78 -22.12 -41.25
N ALA A 358 -47.47 -21.35 -42.15
CA ALA A 358 -48.85 -20.93 -41.92
C ALA A 358 -49.85 -22.08 -42.16
N ASP A 359 -49.54 -23.02 -43.03
CA ASP A 359 -50.40 -24.16 -43.36
C ASP A 359 -49.93 -25.49 -42.75
N GLY A 360 -48.72 -25.51 -42.09
CA GLY A 360 -48.21 -26.65 -41.35
C GLY A 360 -47.77 -27.83 -42.22
N ASP A 361 -47.39 -27.56 -43.45
CA ASP A 361 -46.94 -28.59 -44.39
C ASP A 361 -45.47 -28.97 -44.26
N GLY A 362 -44.69 -28.16 -43.49
CA GLY A 362 -43.24 -28.38 -43.21
C GLY A 362 -42.31 -27.56 -44.08
N VAL A 363 -42.82 -26.74 -44.99
CA VAL A 363 -42.11 -25.70 -45.75
C VAL A 363 -42.42 -24.37 -45.08
N THR A 364 -41.41 -23.55 -44.85
CA THR A 364 -41.60 -22.26 -44.18
C THR A 364 -42.16 -21.23 -45.17
N ASP A 365 -43.01 -20.30 -44.74
CA ASP A 365 -43.65 -19.26 -45.53
C ASP A 365 -42.70 -18.53 -46.50
N GLN A 366 -41.42 -18.41 -46.16
CA GLN A 366 -40.43 -17.76 -47.03
C GLN A 366 -39.99 -18.60 -48.24
N PHE A 367 -40.12 -19.90 -48.17
CA PHE A 367 -39.71 -20.86 -49.19
C PHE A 367 -40.89 -21.65 -49.77
N ASP A 368 -42.10 -21.39 -49.25
CA ASP A 368 -43.32 -22.03 -49.69
C ASP A 368 -43.84 -21.38 -50.98
N HIS A 369 -43.83 -22.13 -52.06
CA HIS A 369 -44.39 -21.75 -53.36
C HIS A 369 -45.88 -22.08 -53.50
N GLU A 370 -46.38 -22.94 -52.59
CA GLU A 370 -47.81 -23.38 -52.63
C GLU A 370 -48.49 -23.09 -51.26
N PRO A 371 -48.66 -21.81 -50.88
CA PRO A 371 -49.26 -21.44 -49.59
C PRO A 371 -50.72 -21.94 -49.52
N ASN A 372 -50.98 -22.81 -48.58
CA ASN A 372 -52.22 -23.56 -48.33
C ASN A 372 -52.16 -25.02 -48.80
N THR A 373 -51.02 -25.65 -48.80
CA THR A 373 -50.88 -27.09 -49.07
C THR A 373 -51.61 -27.92 -48.01
N PRO A 374 -52.57 -28.80 -48.34
CA PRO A 374 -53.22 -29.62 -47.35
C PRO A 374 -52.23 -30.59 -46.68
N ALA A 375 -52.31 -30.76 -45.36
CA ALA A 375 -51.44 -31.62 -44.58
C ALA A 375 -51.34 -33.05 -45.17
N GLY A 376 -50.08 -33.48 -45.46
CA GLY A 376 -49.78 -34.79 -46.05
C GLY A 376 -49.71 -34.85 -47.57
N CYS A 377 -49.85 -33.70 -48.24
CA CYS A 377 -49.54 -33.61 -49.66
C CYS A 377 -48.05 -33.48 -49.93
N PRO A 378 -47.55 -33.84 -51.12
CA PRO A 378 -46.16 -33.54 -51.47
C PRO A 378 -45.95 -32.03 -51.48
N VAL A 379 -44.87 -31.58 -50.85
CA VAL A 379 -44.46 -30.16 -50.77
C VAL A 379 -43.34 -29.88 -51.75
N ASP A 380 -43.20 -28.64 -52.23
CA ASP A 380 -42.24 -28.18 -53.24
C ASP A 380 -40.90 -27.67 -52.64
#